data_3d901ea42674436a12c00d5d6e7447aa
#
_entry.id   3d901ea42674436a12c00d5d6e7447aa
#
_cell.length_a   1.000
_cell.length_b   1.000
_cell.length_c   1.000
_cell.angle_alpha   90.00
_cell.angle_beta   90.00
_cell.angle_gamma   90.00
#
_symmetry.space_group_name_H-M   'P 1'
#
loop_
_entity.id
_entity.type
_entity.pdbx_description
1 polymer ?
#
loop_
_entity_poly.entity_id
_entity_poly.type
_entity_poly.pdbx_seq_one_letter_code
_entity_poly.pdbx_strand_id
1 'polypeptide(L)'
;MNKKTVKILVPAGALGIPFDKNALMNGIKQKPDLIAIDGGSTDSGPYYLGSGKSKYSYSTTKRDWSILMEMRAKAKVPLLIGTAGTCGTKSSVEWMLKITKEIAEEN
;
A
#
# COMPACT_ATOMS: atom_id res chain seq x y z
N MET A 1 12.12 23.58 -6.51
CA MET A 1 12.23 23.30 -7.95
C MET A 1 10.84 23.01 -8.51
N ASN A 2 10.48 23.70 -9.57
CA ASN A 2 9.18 23.53 -10.18
C ASN A 2 9.18 22.36 -11.16
N LYS A 3 8.46 21.31 -10.82
CA LYS A 3 8.22 20.20 -11.75
C LYS A 3 6.91 20.45 -12.51
N LYS A 4 6.95 20.33 -13.82
CA LYS A 4 5.75 20.39 -14.66
C LYS A 4 4.97 19.08 -14.67
N THR A 5 5.61 17.98 -14.31
CA THR A 5 5.01 16.64 -14.26
C THR A 5 5.39 15.95 -12.96
N VAL A 6 4.48 15.12 -12.48
CA VAL A 6 4.69 14.27 -11.32
C VAL A 6 4.50 12.82 -11.76
N LYS A 7 5.44 11.96 -11.39
CA LYS A 7 5.37 10.53 -11.69
C LYS A 7 4.86 9.78 -10.46
N ILE A 8 3.77 9.07 -10.62
CA ILE A 8 3.18 8.27 -9.56
C ILE A 8 3.29 6.80 -9.96
N LEU A 9 3.92 6.00 -9.11
CA LEU A 9 4.01 4.56 -9.32
C LEU A 9 2.90 3.86 -8.57
N VAL A 10 2.09 3.10 -9.30
CA VAL A 10 1.02 2.27 -8.74
C VAL A 10 1.39 0.80 -8.99
N PRO A 11 1.82 0.05 -7.95
CA PRO A 11 2.36 -1.30 -8.14
C PRO A 11 1.33 -2.34 -8.56
N ALA A 12 0.09 -2.17 -8.11
CA ALA A 12 -1.00 -3.10 -8.39
C ALA A 12 -2.34 -2.40 -8.17
N GLY A 13 -3.43 -3.04 -8.58
CA GLY A 13 -4.78 -2.51 -8.39
C GLY A 13 -5.19 -2.40 -6.92
N ALA A 14 -4.72 -3.32 -6.08
CA ALA A 14 -4.96 -3.25 -4.64
C ALA A 14 -3.88 -4.00 -3.88
N LEU A 15 -3.63 -3.56 -2.65
CA LEU A 15 -2.75 -4.25 -1.71
C LEU A 15 -3.40 -5.60 -1.34
N GLY A 16 -2.61 -6.67 -1.37
CA GLY A 16 -3.09 -8.03 -1.14
C GLY A 16 -3.34 -8.82 -2.43
N ILE A 17 -3.44 -8.16 -3.56
CA ILE A 17 -3.43 -8.80 -4.87
C ILE A 17 -1.97 -8.98 -5.28
N PRO A 18 -1.58 -10.18 -5.75
CA PRO A 18 -0.20 -10.41 -6.18
C PRO A 18 0.24 -9.40 -7.25
N PHE A 19 1.46 -8.92 -7.13
CA PHE A 19 2.07 -8.04 -8.12
C PHE A 19 3.46 -8.53 -8.48
N ASP A 20 3.92 -8.17 -9.68
CA ASP A 20 5.23 -8.56 -10.19
C ASP A 20 6.32 -7.65 -9.60
N LYS A 21 7.23 -8.26 -8.84
CA LYS A 21 8.36 -7.54 -8.26
C LYS A 21 9.27 -6.93 -9.32
N ASN A 22 9.45 -7.61 -10.46
CA ASN A 22 10.29 -7.10 -11.54
C ASN A 22 9.65 -5.86 -12.17
N ALA A 23 8.34 -5.87 -12.34
CA ALA A 23 7.61 -4.69 -12.82
C ALA A 23 7.72 -3.53 -11.83
N LEU A 24 7.61 -3.82 -10.52
CA LEU A 24 7.80 -2.82 -9.48
C LEU A 24 9.21 -2.21 -9.53
N MET A 25 10.24 -3.05 -9.64
CA MET A 25 11.62 -2.58 -9.73
C MET A 25 11.86 -1.73 -10.99
N ASN A 26 11.27 -2.12 -12.12
CA ASN A 26 11.34 -1.33 -13.34
C ASN A 26 10.64 0.03 -13.16
N GLY A 27 9.53 0.05 -12.46
CA GLY A 27 8.83 1.30 -12.10
C GLY A 27 9.69 2.21 -11.23
N ILE A 28 10.39 1.66 -10.25
CA ILE A 28 11.32 2.41 -9.39
C ILE A 28 12.45 3.04 -10.21
N LYS A 29 12.95 2.34 -11.22
CA LYS A 29 14.00 2.87 -12.12
C LYS A 29 13.54 4.10 -12.90
N GLN A 30 12.24 4.29 -13.08
CA GLN A 30 11.66 5.48 -13.72
C GLN A 30 11.69 6.72 -12.82
N LYS A 31 12.22 6.61 -11.61
CA LYS A 31 12.34 7.69 -10.61
C LYS A 31 10.99 8.33 -10.29
N PRO A 32 10.05 7.57 -9.71
CA PRO A 32 8.75 8.13 -9.34
C PRO A 32 8.92 9.18 -8.25
N ASP A 33 7.95 10.08 -8.18
CA ASP A 33 7.89 11.09 -7.11
C ASP A 33 7.15 10.57 -5.88
N LEU A 34 6.28 9.58 -6.08
CA LEU A 34 5.61 8.90 -4.98
C LEU A 34 5.12 7.52 -5.44
N ILE A 35 4.92 6.64 -4.48
CA ILE A 35 4.30 5.33 -4.69
C ILE A 35 2.93 5.37 -4.02
N ALA A 36 1.89 4.96 -4.73
CA ALA A 36 0.53 4.94 -4.19
C ALA A 36 -0.13 3.60 -4.50
N ILE A 37 -0.95 3.13 -3.58
CA ILE A 37 -1.71 1.90 -3.76
C ILE A 37 -3.07 2.00 -3.08
N ASP A 38 -4.04 1.29 -3.63
CA ASP A 38 -5.35 1.10 -3.02
C ASP A 38 -5.26 -0.01 -1.98
N GLY A 39 -5.71 0.23 -0.77
CA GLY A 39 -5.73 -0.77 0.31
C GLY A 39 -6.91 -1.71 0.23
N GLY A 40 -7.77 -1.53 -0.75
CA GLY A 40 -8.98 -2.29 -0.98
C GLY A 40 -10.09 -1.37 -1.41
N SER A 41 -11.22 -1.94 -1.81
CA SER A 41 -12.31 -1.15 -2.34
C SER A 41 -13.57 -1.26 -1.47
N THR A 42 -14.21 -0.13 -1.22
CA THR A 42 -15.48 -0.10 -0.49
C THR A 42 -16.60 -0.78 -1.28
N ASP A 43 -16.45 -0.95 -2.58
CA ASP A 43 -17.40 -1.67 -3.43
C ASP A 43 -17.31 -3.20 -3.25
N SER A 44 -16.37 -3.69 -2.44
CA SER A 44 -16.35 -5.09 -2.01
C SER A 44 -17.57 -5.45 -1.15
N GLY A 45 -18.37 -4.46 -0.80
CA GLY A 45 -19.66 -4.62 -0.17
C GLY A 45 -19.71 -4.16 1.28
N PRO A 46 -20.91 -4.05 1.83
CA PRO A 46 -21.11 -3.50 3.18
C PRO A 46 -20.59 -4.42 4.29
N TYR A 47 -20.30 -5.68 3.99
CA TYR A 47 -19.79 -6.62 4.99
C TYR A 47 -18.48 -6.14 5.61
N TYR A 48 -17.52 -5.71 4.79
CA TYR A 48 -16.21 -5.30 5.30
C TYR A 48 -16.30 -3.96 6.04
N LEU A 49 -17.15 -3.07 5.57
CA LEU A 49 -17.39 -1.80 6.25
C LEU A 49 -18.07 -2.03 7.61
N GLY A 50 -19.13 -2.84 7.63
CA GLY A 50 -19.91 -3.09 8.84
C GLY A 50 -19.19 -3.97 9.86
N SER A 51 -18.39 -4.94 9.40
CA SER A 51 -17.67 -5.85 10.31
C SER A 51 -16.33 -5.27 10.80
N GLY A 52 -15.80 -4.27 10.13
CA GLY A 52 -14.47 -3.73 10.42
C GLY A 52 -13.33 -4.66 10.01
N LYS A 53 -13.61 -5.70 9.23
CA LYS A 53 -12.60 -6.67 8.78
C LYS A 53 -12.03 -6.27 7.43
N SER A 54 -10.75 -6.57 7.22
CA SER A 54 -10.12 -6.45 5.90
C SER A 54 -10.51 -7.63 5.01
N LYS A 55 -10.70 -7.37 3.71
CA LYS A 55 -10.90 -8.40 2.70
C LYS A 55 -9.68 -9.32 2.56
N TYR A 56 -8.49 -8.75 2.72
CA TYR A 56 -7.23 -9.48 2.59
C TYR A 56 -6.68 -9.83 3.96
N SER A 57 -6.00 -10.99 4.05
CA SER A 57 -5.45 -11.47 5.32
C SER A 57 -4.34 -10.55 5.84
N TYR A 58 -4.13 -10.60 7.14
CA TYR A 58 -3.04 -9.89 7.81
C TYR A 58 -1.67 -10.25 7.21
N SER A 59 -1.40 -11.55 7.07
CA SER A 59 -0.10 -12.03 6.57
C SER A 59 0.17 -11.61 5.13
N THR A 60 -0.84 -11.69 4.26
CA THR A 60 -0.72 -11.27 2.85
C THR A 60 -0.50 -9.77 2.76
N THR A 61 -1.27 -9.00 3.50
CA THR A 61 -1.16 -7.54 3.54
C THR A 61 0.22 -7.12 4.07
N LYS A 62 0.67 -7.73 5.16
CA LYS A 62 1.98 -7.43 5.75
C LYS A 62 3.12 -7.75 4.77
N ARG A 63 3.05 -8.89 4.09
CA ARG A 63 4.06 -9.28 3.09
C ARG A 63 4.18 -8.24 2.00
N ASP A 64 3.07 -7.86 1.39
CA ASP A 64 3.07 -6.93 0.26
C ASP A 64 3.44 -5.51 0.72
N TRP A 65 2.93 -5.08 1.86
CA TRP A 65 3.25 -3.77 2.42
C TRP A 65 4.72 -3.65 2.79
N SER A 66 5.32 -4.74 3.29
CA SER A 66 6.75 -4.81 3.60
C SER A 66 7.60 -4.56 2.35
N ILE A 67 7.23 -5.16 1.22
CA ILE A 67 7.93 -4.95 -0.05
C ILE A 67 7.83 -3.48 -0.49
N LEU A 68 6.64 -2.90 -0.39
CA LEU A 68 6.43 -1.50 -0.77
C LEU A 68 7.17 -0.53 0.15
N MET A 69 7.21 -0.81 1.45
CA MET A 69 7.97 0.00 2.40
C MET A 69 9.47 -0.05 2.11
N GLU A 70 10.00 -1.22 1.75
CA GLU A 70 11.40 -1.37 1.34
C GLU A 70 11.68 -0.57 0.06
N MET A 71 10.83 -0.69 -0.94
CA MET A 71 11.01 0.03 -2.21
C MET A 71 10.89 1.54 -2.02
N ARG A 72 9.95 1.98 -1.20
CA ARG A 72 9.82 3.39 -0.83
C ARG A 72 11.09 3.92 -0.20
N ALA A 73 11.69 3.17 0.70
CA ALA A 73 12.93 3.57 1.37
C ALA A 73 14.09 3.69 0.37
N LYS A 74 14.21 2.74 -0.55
CA LYS A 74 15.24 2.76 -1.59
C LYS A 74 15.05 3.94 -2.55
N ALA A 75 13.83 4.22 -2.94
CA ALA A 75 13.51 5.32 -3.84
C ALA A 75 13.49 6.69 -3.14
N LYS A 76 13.44 6.71 -1.80
CA LYS A 76 13.35 7.93 -0.97
C LYS A 76 12.15 8.79 -1.34
N VAL A 77 11.00 8.16 -1.48
CA VAL A 77 9.75 8.83 -1.85
C VAL A 77 8.64 8.47 -0.86
N PRO A 78 7.57 9.27 -0.77
CA PRO A 78 6.42 8.92 0.03
C PRO A 78 5.72 7.66 -0.48
N LEU A 79 5.11 6.91 0.43
CA LEU A 79 4.24 5.78 0.14
C LEU A 79 2.87 6.09 0.70
N LEU A 80 1.87 6.13 -0.17
CA LEU A 80 0.48 6.44 0.21
C LEU A 80 -0.40 5.22 0.00
N ILE A 81 -1.34 5.04 0.90
CA ILE A 81 -2.36 4.01 0.78
C ILE A 81 -3.74 4.65 0.95
N GLY A 82 -4.62 4.42 -0.02
CA GLY A 82 -6.04 4.77 0.09
C GLY A 82 -6.85 3.58 0.59
N THR A 83 -8.01 3.83 1.18
CA THR A 83 -8.92 2.77 1.69
C THR A 83 -8.19 1.68 2.50
N ALA A 84 -7.28 2.10 3.37
CA ALA A 84 -6.47 1.20 4.18
C ALA A 84 -7.34 0.20 4.95
N GLY A 85 -6.95 -1.08 4.92
CA GLY A 85 -7.71 -2.15 5.56
C GLY A 85 -9.05 -2.44 4.88
N THR A 86 -9.15 -2.19 3.58
CA THR A 86 -10.30 -2.36 2.69
C THR A 86 -11.27 -1.16 2.69
N CYS A 87 -11.62 -0.62 3.83
CA CYS A 87 -12.67 0.40 3.93
C CYS A 87 -12.19 1.78 4.36
N GLY A 88 -10.95 1.89 4.82
CA GLY A 88 -10.41 3.19 5.25
C GLY A 88 -11.06 3.79 6.48
N THR A 89 -11.80 2.98 7.26
CA THR A 89 -12.37 3.42 8.54
C THR A 89 -11.26 3.61 9.57
N LYS A 90 -11.59 4.24 10.68
CA LYS A 90 -10.62 4.44 11.77
C LYS A 90 -9.97 3.12 12.19
N SER A 91 -10.77 2.08 12.43
CA SER A 91 -10.25 0.76 12.83
C SER A 91 -9.39 0.12 11.74
N SER A 92 -9.77 0.29 10.47
CA SER A 92 -9.02 -0.23 9.33
C SER A 92 -7.67 0.48 9.19
N VAL A 93 -7.65 1.79 9.37
CA VAL A 93 -6.40 2.57 9.34
C VAL A 93 -5.50 2.18 10.52
N GLU A 94 -6.05 2.00 11.70
CA GLU A 94 -5.30 1.55 12.88
C GLU A 94 -4.69 0.16 12.68
N TRP A 95 -5.43 -0.73 12.03
CA TRP A 95 -4.94 -2.06 11.65
C TRP A 95 -3.73 -1.97 10.71
N MET A 96 -3.80 -1.13 9.69
CA MET A 96 -2.66 -0.89 8.78
C MET A 96 -1.50 -0.22 9.49
N LEU A 97 -1.77 0.70 10.41
CA LEU A 97 -0.73 1.35 11.20
C LEU A 97 0.01 0.34 12.08
N LYS A 98 -0.71 -0.61 12.68
CA LYS A 98 -0.11 -1.70 13.46
C LYS A 98 0.85 -2.51 12.59
N ILE A 99 0.40 -2.92 11.40
CA ILE A 99 1.24 -3.65 10.43
C ILE A 99 2.49 -2.84 10.08
N THR A 100 2.32 -1.55 9.80
CA THR A 100 3.42 -0.66 9.43
C THR A 100 4.47 -0.58 10.54
N LYS A 101 4.02 -0.43 11.80
CA LYS A 101 4.92 -0.38 12.95
C LYS A 101 5.67 -1.70 13.14
N GLU A 102 5.01 -2.83 12.99
CA GLU A 102 5.64 -4.14 13.08
C GLU A 102 6.75 -4.29 12.03
N ILE A 103 6.48 -3.90 10.79
CA ILE A 103 7.47 -3.95 9.72
C ILE A 103 8.67 -3.05 10.04
N ALA A 104 8.39 -1.83 10.51
CA ALA A 104 9.45 -0.89 10.85
C ALA A 104 10.34 -1.41 12.00
N GLU A 105 9.76 -2.09 12.99
CA GLU A 105 10.50 -2.66 14.11
C GLU A 105 11.34 -3.88 13.71
N GLU A 106 10.90 -4.64 12.70
CA GLU A 106 11.60 -5.82 12.21
C GLU A 106 12.78 -5.48 11.28
N ASN A 107 12.93 -4.24 10.89
CA ASN A 107 13.98 -3.83 9.93
C ASN A 107 14.89 -2.69 10.41
#